data_b9e1f1b55e6bd11895b2b1d56590ec95
#
_entry.id   b9e1f1b55e6bd11895b2b1d56590ec95
#
_cell.length_a   1.000
_cell.length_b   1.000
_cell.length_c   1.000
_cell.angle_alpha   90.00
_cell.angle_beta   90.00
_cell.angle_gamma   90.00
#
_symmetry.space_group_name_H-M   'P 1'
#
loop_
_entity.id
_entity.type
_entity.pdbx_description
1 polymer ?
#
loop_
_entity_poly.entity_id
_entity_poly.type
_entity_poly.pdbx_seq_one_letter_code
_entity_poly.pdbx_strand_id
1 'polypeptide(L)'
;MAEEFKTDPNEPIIRLEDVTVTFKTRTGSILHPNKIQALKGVSLSLMPGETIGLVGESGCGKSTTANVMIGLQKPTTGKVYFKGVDVTNRTAADRRRIGRVISVVVQDPATALNARMSVHDQLLDPMLVHKIGDKESREKRVYELIEQVGLPVSVMDALPGQLSGGQRQRVAIARALSLQPDAIIADEPTSALDVSVRAQILNLLMDLKKDLGLAMVFISHDIQTVRYISDRIIVMNGGRPVEEGTAEQVFNNPRDEYTKLLLGAAPSLLYPDLGK
;
A
#
# COMPACT_ATOMS: atom_id res chain seq x y z
N MET A 1 28.82 2.94 4.76
CA MET A 1 27.44 3.26 5.16
C MET A 1 26.70 3.68 3.89
N ALA A 2 25.60 3.03 3.51
CA ALA A 2 24.81 3.47 2.39
C ALA A 2 24.14 4.79 2.82
N GLU A 3 24.31 5.88 2.03
CA GLU A 3 23.61 7.14 2.28
C GLU A 3 22.11 6.87 2.35
N GLU A 4 21.50 7.18 3.48
CA GLU A 4 20.04 7.16 3.63
C GLU A 4 19.45 8.28 2.78
N PHE A 5 18.26 8.04 2.20
CA PHE A 5 17.54 9.10 1.50
C PHE A 5 17.28 10.25 2.48
N LYS A 6 17.74 11.45 2.16
CA LYS A 6 17.50 12.64 2.98
C LYS A 6 16.00 12.91 3.04
N THR A 7 15.47 13.17 4.23
CA THR A 7 14.08 13.54 4.43
C THR A 7 13.95 15.05 4.29
N ASP A 8 13.33 15.50 3.21
CA ASP A 8 12.85 16.88 3.07
C ASP A 8 11.31 16.81 3.20
N PRO A 9 10.69 17.48 4.19
CA PRO A 9 9.23 17.45 4.37
C PRO A 9 8.45 18.04 3.18
N ASN A 10 9.09 18.81 2.33
CA ASN A 10 8.48 19.40 1.13
C ASN A 10 8.64 18.52 -0.11
N GLU A 11 9.37 17.42 -0.01
CA GLU A 11 9.64 16.55 -1.13
C GLU A 11 8.80 15.25 -1.05
N PRO A 12 8.17 14.80 -2.15
CA PRO A 12 7.43 13.55 -2.16
C PRO A 12 8.30 12.37 -1.73
N ILE A 13 7.75 11.49 -0.89
CA ILE A 13 8.38 10.20 -0.56
C ILE A 13 8.54 9.37 -1.83
N ILE A 14 7.50 9.37 -2.68
CA ILE A 14 7.47 8.69 -3.97
C ILE A 14 6.90 9.64 -5.01
N ARG A 15 7.52 9.67 -6.19
CA ARG A 15 6.99 10.39 -7.35
C ARG A 15 7.14 9.54 -8.61
N LEU A 16 6.05 9.36 -9.33
CA LEU A 16 5.99 8.75 -10.64
C LEU A 16 5.77 9.85 -11.68
N GLU A 17 6.51 9.82 -12.79
CA GLU A 17 6.37 10.76 -13.91
C GLU A 17 6.18 9.98 -15.21
N ASP A 18 5.00 10.12 -15.80
CA ASP A 18 4.58 9.54 -17.09
C ASP A 18 4.94 8.04 -17.24
N VAL A 19 4.69 7.29 -16.16
CA VAL A 19 5.07 5.88 -16.07
C VAL A 19 4.17 5.02 -16.95
N THR A 20 4.79 4.25 -17.86
CA THR A 20 4.11 3.17 -18.59
C THR A 20 4.65 1.80 -18.18
N VAL A 21 3.80 0.79 -18.23
CA VAL A 21 4.20 -0.60 -18.04
C VAL A 21 3.53 -1.46 -19.09
N THR A 22 4.35 -2.18 -19.87
CA THR A 22 3.90 -3.10 -20.90
C THR A 22 4.42 -4.51 -20.61
N PHE A 23 3.51 -5.46 -20.47
CA PHE A 23 3.82 -6.87 -20.32
C PHE A 23 3.77 -7.57 -21.67
N LYS A 24 4.71 -8.49 -21.91
CA LYS A 24 4.65 -9.42 -23.04
C LYS A 24 3.88 -10.65 -22.57
N THR A 25 2.81 -11.01 -23.28
CA THR A 25 2.05 -12.23 -22.97
C THR A 25 2.62 -13.42 -23.74
N ARG A 26 2.44 -14.62 -23.18
CA ARG A 26 2.81 -15.87 -23.87
C ARG A 26 1.80 -16.31 -24.92
N THR A 27 0.67 -15.60 -25.04
CA THR A 27 -0.36 -15.85 -26.06
C THR A 27 0.01 -15.10 -27.33
N GLY A 28 0.29 -15.82 -28.40
CA GLY A 28 0.72 -15.27 -29.69
C GLY A 28 1.83 -16.10 -30.32
N SER A 29 2.27 -15.74 -31.54
CA SER A 29 3.44 -16.34 -32.16
C SER A 29 4.71 -16.01 -31.39
N ILE A 30 5.68 -16.92 -31.33
CA ILE A 30 7.01 -16.70 -30.69
C ILE A 30 7.68 -15.45 -31.26
N LEU A 31 7.40 -15.12 -32.54
CA LEU A 31 7.94 -13.95 -33.24
C LEU A 31 7.14 -12.65 -33.00
N HIS A 32 5.86 -12.75 -32.58
CA HIS A 32 4.98 -11.61 -32.31
C HIS A 32 4.19 -11.82 -31.01
N PRO A 33 4.82 -11.68 -29.83
CA PRO A 33 4.11 -11.80 -28.57
C PRO A 33 3.09 -10.65 -28.44
N ASN A 34 1.88 -10.98 -28.02
CA ASN A 34 0.90 -9.95 -27.67
C ASN A 34 1.43 -9.10 -26.52
N LYS A 35 1.17 -7.81 -26.57
CA LYS A 35 1.56 -6.84 -25.55
C LYS A 35 0.33 -6.32 -24.85
N ILE A 36 0.34 -6.34 -23.51
CA ILE A 36 -0.69 -5.71 -22.68
C ILE A 36 -0.06 -4.52 -21.98
N GLN A 37 -0.55 -3.33 -22.29
CA GLN A 37 -0.12 -2.11 -21.63
C GLN A 37 -0.96 -1.91 -20.37
N ALA A 38 -0.38 -2.27 -19.20
CA ALA A 38 -1.04 -2.20 -17.92
C ALA A 38 -1.07 -0.79 -17.33
N LEU A 39 -0.03 0.03 -17.60
CA LEU A 39 -0.01 1.46 -17.27
C LEU A 39 0.27 2.29 -18.51
N LYS A 40 -0.43 3.42 -18.66
CA LYS A 40 -0.44 4.27 -19.83
C LYS A 40 -0.21 5.75 -19.48
N GLY A 41 0.96 6.06 -18.91
CA GLY A 41 1.33 7.42 -18.52
C GLY A 41 0.75 7.79 -17.15
N VAL A 42 1.12 7.05 -16.10
CA VAL A 42 0.72 7.35 -14.72
C VAL A 42 1.71 8.32 -14.10
N SER A 43 1.20 9.47 -13.67
CA SER A 43 1.93 10.44 -12.85
C SER A 43 1.22 10.59 -11.52
N LEU A 44 1.95 10.48 -10.42
CA LEU A 44 1.46 10.71 -9.06
C LEU A 44 2.62 11.01 -8.11
N SER A 45 2.32 11.69 -7.01
CA SER A 45 3.27 11.96 -5.94
C SER A 45 2.63 11.68 -4.60
N LEU A 46 3.34 11.01 -3.69
CA LEU A 46 2.92 10.78 -2.31
C LEU A 46 3.72 11.68 -1.38
N MET A 47 3.04 12.59 -0.69
CA MET A 47 3.68 13.50 0.27
C MET A 47 3.80 12.84 1.65
N PRO A 48 4.75 13.29 2.49
CA PRO A 48 4.83 12.86 3.89
C PRO A 48 3.50 13.06 4.63
N GLY A 49 3.05 12.05 5.38
CA GLY A 49 1.80 12.08 6.14
C GLY A 49 0.50 12.07 5.33
N GLU A 50 0.57 12.05 3.99
CA GLU A 50 -0.58 12.00 3.10
C GLU A 50 -1.10 10.57 2.93
N THR A 51 -2.44 10.42 2.84
CA THR A 51 -3.05 9.18 2.33
C THR A 51 -3.65 9.42 0.94
N ILE A 52 -3.12 8.71 -0.06
CA ILE A 52 -3.70 8.63 -1.40
C ILE A 52 -4.56 7.38 -1.50
N GLY A 53 -5.84 7.56 -1.83
CA GLY A 53 -6.72 6.48 -2.24
C GLY A 53 -6.60 6.17 -3.73
N LEU A 54 -6.25 4.94 -4.08
CA LEU A 54 -6.19 4.50 -5.46
C LEU A 54 -7.34 3.54 -5.75
N VAL A 55 -8.32 3.98 -6.54
CA VAL A 55 -9.58 3.25 -6.75
C VAL A 55 -9.85 3.00 -8.23
N GLY A 56 -10.62 1.97 -8.54
CA GLY A 56 -11.01 1.57 -9.89
C GLY A 56 -11.29 0.08 -9.98
N GLU A 57 -11.85 -0.39 -11.10
CA GLU A 57 -12.18 -1.80 -11.31
C GLU A 57 -10.95 -2.73 -11.27
N SER A 58 -11.21 -4.03 -11.13
CA SER A 58 -10.14 -5.04 -11.21
C SER A 58 -9.46 -4.98 -12.58
N GLY A 59 -8.12 -5.04 -12.58
CA GLY A 59 -7.33 -4.99 -13.82
C GLY A 59 -7.08 -3.57 -14.37
N CYS A 60 -7.57 -2.49 -13.75
CA CYS A 60 -7.33 -1.11 -14.23
C CYS A 60 -5.88 -0.60 -13.99
N GLY A 61 -4.99 -1.38 -13.34
CA GLY A 61 -3.58 -1.02 -13.17
C GLY A 61 -3.15 -0.67 -11.74
N LYS A 62 -4.04 -0.69 -10.72
CA LYS A 62 -3.72 -0.33 -9.32
C LYS A 62 -2.53 -1.11 -8.75
N SER A 63 -2.60 -2.44 -8.75
CA SER A 63 -1.51 -3.30 -8.22
C SER A 63 -0.23 -3.19 -9.06
N THR A 64 -0.34 -2.89 -10.38
CA THR A 64 0.85 -2.59 -11.19
C THR A 64 1.48 -1.27 -10.77
N THR A 65 0.68 -0.25 -10.47
CA THR A 65 1.17 1.03 -9.93
C THR A 65 1.86 0.81 -8.58
N ALA A 66 1.24 0.05 -7.67
CA ALA A 66 1.86 -0.34 -6.40
C ALA A 66 3.21 -1.04 -6.61
N ASN A 67 3.28 -2.02 -7.51
CA ASN A 67 4.51 -2.75 -7.81
C ASN A 67 5.63 -1.85 -8.39
N VAL A 68 5.28 -0.82 -9.14
CA VAL A 68 6.24 0.21 -9.59
C VAL A 68 6.74 1.01 -8.39
N MET A 69 5.83 1.45 -7.52
CA MET A 69 6.14 2.25 -6.34
C MET A 69 7.09 1.54 -5.37
N ILE A 70 6.86 0.27 -5.08
CA ILE A 70 7.73 -0.52 -4.18
C ILE A 70 8.99 -1.07 -4.86
N GLY A 71 9.17 -0.78 -6.12
CA GLY A 71 10.35 -1.20 -6.86
C GLY A 71 10.34 -2.66 -7.34
N LEU A 72 9.24 -3.39 -7.30
CA LEU A 72 9.15 -4.74 -7.85
C LEU A 72 9.00 -4.75 -9.37
N GLN A 73 8.23 -3.80 -9.93
CA GLN A 73 8.04 -3.67 -11.37
C GLN A 73 8.86 -2.48 -11.91
N LYS A 74 9.70 -2.71 -12.92
CA LYS A 74 10.34 -1.61 -13.67
C LYS A 74 9.34 -0.96 -14.62
N PRO A 75 9.32 0.38 -14.74
CA PRO A 75 8.58 1.04 -15.81
C PRO A 75 9.14 0.66 -17.17
N THR A 76 8.30 0.67 -18.19
CA THR A 76 8.72 0.56 -19.60
C THR A 76 9.24 1.89 -20.09
N THR A 77 8.54 2.99 -19.75
CA THR A 77 8.95 4.39 -19.94
C THR A 77 8.53 5.22 -18.72
N GLY A 78 8.97 6.46 -18.66
CA GLY A 78 8.74 7.35 -17.55
C GLY A 78 9.80 7.24 -16.46
N LYS A 79 9.61 7.94 -15.33
CA LYS A 79 10.58 8.02 -14.25
C LYS A 79 9.95 7.73 -12.90
N VAL A 80 10.77 7.20 -11.99
CA VAL A 80 10.40 6.90 -10.60
C VAL A 80 11.42 7.54 -9.68
N TYR A 81 10.94 8.33 -8.73
CA TYR A 81 11.78 8.99 -7.74
C TYR A 81 11.39 8.57 -6.33
N PHE A 82 12.39 8.40 -5.48
CA PHE A 82 12.26 8.25 -4.04
C PHE A 82 13.01 9.37 -3.35
N LYS A 83 12.28 10.19 -2.57
CA LYS A 83 12.85 11.33 -1.86
C LYS A 83 13.83 12.11 -2.78
N GLY A 84 13.36 12.50 -3.98
CA GLY A 84 14.09 13.23 -5.00
C GLY A 84 15.12 12.44 -5.82
N VAL A 85 15.47 11.23 -5.42
CA VAL A 85 16.48 10.42 -6.12
C VAL A 85 15.82 9.60 -7.23
N ASP A 86 16.31 9.72 -8.47
CA ASP A 86 15.86 8.90 -9.61
C ASP A 86 16.29 7.43 -9.41
N VAL A 87 15.30 6.56 -9.25
CA VAL A 87 15.48 5.12 -9.08
C VAL A 87 14.87 4.31 -10.24
N THR A 88 14.62 4.94 -11.38
CA THR A 88 14.02 4.31 -12.56
C THR A 88 14.79 3.05 -12.99
N ASN A 89 16.12 3.15 -13.00
CA ASN A 89 17.03 2.05 -13.32
C ASN A 89 17.69 1.46 -12.07
N ARG A 90 16.88 1.22 -11.05
CA ARG A 90 17.31 0.78 -9.71
C ARG A 90 18.21 -0.44 -9.70
N THR A 91 19.21 -0.37 -8.85
CA THR A 91 20.12 -1.46 -8.50
C THR A 91 19.54 -2.34 -7.38
N ALA A 92 20.25 -3.40 -7.01
CA ALA A 92 19.91 -4.19 -5.82
C ALA A 92 20.06 -3.36 -4.51
N ALA A 93 20.99 -2.40 -4.49
CA ALA A 93 21.18 -1.48 -3.37
C ALA A 93 19.98 -0.53 -3.23
N ASP A 94 19.48 0.02 -4.35
CA ASP A 94 18.30 0.89 -4.34
C ASP A 94 17.06 0.15 -3.85
N ARG A 95 16.87 -1.11 -4.26
CA ARG A 95 15.76 -1.94 -3.75
C ARG A 95 15.80 -2.14 -2.23
N ARG A 96 16.98 -2.33 -1.65
CA ARG A 96 17.13 -2.40 -0.19
C ARG A 96 16.79 -1.09 0.50
N ARG A 97 17.20 0.05 -0.08
CA ARG A 97 16.86 1.38 0.43
C ARG A 97 15.36 1.64 0.35
N ILE A 98 14.74 1.34 -0.80
CA ILE A 98 13.29 1.45 -1.01
C ILE A 98 12.54 0.63 0.05
N GLY A 99 12.93 -0.64 0.28
CA GLY A 99 12.31 -1.52 1.26
C GLY A 99 12.45 -1.07 2.73
N ARG A 100 13.29 -0.08 3.03
CA ARG A 100 13.35 0.58 4.35
C ARG A 100 12.39 1.77 4.43
N VAL A 101 12.16 2.44 3.30
CA VAL A 101 11.30 3.64 3.22
C VAL A 101 9.84 3.26 3.06
N ILE A 102 9.57 2.16 2.34
CA ILE A 102 8.20 1.73 2.03
C ILE A 102 8.01 0.28 2.40
N SER A 103 6.92 0.02 3.10
CA SER A 103 6.43 -1.32 3.39
C SER A 103 5.08 -1.58 2.70
N VAL A 104 4.72 -2.85 2.59
CA VAL A 104 3.48 -3.28 1.92
C VAL A 104 2.65 -4.12 2.86
N VAL A 105 1.35 -3.81 2.89
CA VAL A 105 0.31 -4.67 3.46
C VAL A 105 -0.49 -5.21 2.29
N VAL A 106 -0.39 -6.51 2.04
CA VAL A 106 -1.04 -7.16 0.89
C VAL A 106 -2.45 -7.63 1.21
N GLN A 107 -3.22 -7.92 0.17
CA GLN A 107 -4.64 -8.27 0.19
C GLN A 107 -4.96 -9.48 1.09
N ASP A 108 -4.15 -10.54 1.04
CA ASP A 108 -4.38 -11.75 1.82
C ASP A 108 -3.25 -11.98 2.83
N PRO A 109 -3.51 -11.74 4.13
CA PRO A 109 -2.52 -11.95 5.17
C PRO A 109 -2.10 -13.43 5.32
N ALA A 110 -2.90 -14.38 4.86
CA ALA A 110 -2.55 -15.80 4.90
C ALA A 110 -1.40 -16.13 3.93
N THR A 111 -1.31 -15.40 2.82
CA THR A 111 -0.19 -15.51 1.87
C THR A 111 1.00 -14.63 2.24
N ALA A 112 0.78 -13.56 3.01
CA ALA A 112 1.81 -12.63 3.45
C ALA A 112 2.68 -13.21 4.57
N LEU A 113 2.08 -13.97 5.49
CA LEU A 113 2.75 -14.51 6.66
C LEU A 113 3.30 -15.91 6.38
N ASN A 114 4.51 -16.18 6.87
CA ASN A 114 5.08 -17.52 6.79
C ASN A 114 4.38 -18.45 7.80
N ALA A 115 3.66 -19.45 7.32
CA ALA A 115 2.88 -20.36 8.16
C ALA A 115 3.71 -21.16 9.18
N ARG A 116 5.05 -21.20 9.04
CA ARG A 116 5.97 -21.94 9.90
C ARG A 116 6.72 -21.07 10.91
N MET A 117 6.48 -19.76 10.91
CA MET A 117 7.11 -18.81 11.81
C MET A 117 6.09 -18.30 12.83
N SER A 118 6.50 -18.17 14.10
CA SER A 118 5.71 -17.53 15.14
C SER A 118 5.44 -16.06 14.81
N VAL A 119 4.45 -15.44 15.44
CA VAL A 119 4.20 -14.00 15.32
C VAL A 119 5.46 -13.21 15.69
N HIS A 120 6.12 -13.57 16.79
CA HIS A 120 7.39 -12.98 17.20
C HIS A 120 8.43 -12.99 16.08
N ASP A 121 8.68 -14.15 15.49
CA ASP A 121 9.69 -14.31 14.45
C ASP A 121 9.31 -13.55 13.16
N GLN A 122 8.02 -13.48 12.82
CA GLN A 122 7.52 -12.69 11.70
C GLN A 122 7.84 -11.20 11.83
N LEU A 123 7.76 -10.66 13.05
CA LEU A 123 8.05 -9.25 13.33
C LEU A 123 9.54 -8.98 13.43
N LEU A 124 10.32 -9.95 13.90
CA LEU A 124 11.77 -9.89 14.05
C LEU A 124 12.50 -9.98 12.70
N ASP A 125 12.01 -10.82 11.79
CA ASP A 125 12.68 -11.18 10.52
C ASP A 125 13.06 -9.95 9.66
N PRO A 126 12.20 -8.96 9.42
CA PRO A 126 12.58 -7.77 8.64
C PRO A 126 13.76 -7.02 9.23
N MET A 127 13.83 -6.90 10.56
CA MET A 127 14.93 -6.22 11.24
C MET A 127 16.25 -7.00 11.13
N LEU A 128 16.18 -8.35 11.17
CA LEU A 128 17.34 -9.21 10.95
C LEU A 128 17.87 -9.11 9.52
N VAL A 129 16.98 -9.19 8.53
CA VAL A 129 17.32 -9.10 7.10
C VAL A 129 17.98 -7.76 6.77
N HIS A 130 17.46 -6.67 7.32
CA HIS A 130 17.97 -5.32 7.11
C HIS A 130 19.09 -4.93 8.08
N LYS A 131 19.47 -5.81 9.03
CA LYS A 131 20.52 -5.60 10.03
C LYS A 131 20.28 -4.31 10.84
N ILE A 132 19.04 -4.08 11.28
CA ILE A 132 18.65 -2.92 12.09
C ILE A 132 18.69 -3.31 13.57
N GLY A 133 19.29 -2.46 14.39
CA GLY A 133 19.38 -2.64 15.85
C GLY A 133 20.24 -3.82 16.28
N ASP A 134 20.40 -3.97 17.58
CA ASP A 134 20.95 -5.13 18.27
C ASP A 134 19.84 -6.07 18.75
N LYS A 135 20.18 -7.09 19.49
CA LYS A 135 19.22 -8.10 19.99
C LYS A 135 18.17 -7.45 20.92
N GLU A 136 18.61 -6.62 21.85
CA GLU A 136 17.75 -6.01 22.86
C GLU A 136 16.75 -5.01 22.24
N SER A 137 17.25 -4.14 21.37
CA SER A 137 16.40 -3.16 20.66
C SER A 137 15.38 -3.81 19.74
N ARG A 138 15.71 -4.93 19.09
CA ARG A 138 14.77 -5.67 18.25
C ARG A 138 13.68 -6.33 19.08
N GLU A 139 14.03 -6.96 20.21
CA GLU A 139 13.06 -7.54 21.14
C GLU A 139 12.08 -6.47 21.64
N LYS A 140 12.62 -5.35 22.12
CA LYS A 140 11.79 -4.23 22.54
C LYS A 140 10.84 -3.77 21.42
N ARG A 141 11.35 -3.67 20.19
CA ARG A 141 10.55 -3.26 19.02
C ARG A 141 9.42 -4.25 18.73
N VAL A 142 9.63 -5.55 18.87
CA VAL A 142 8.58 -6.57 18.69
C VAL A 142 7.44 -6.35 19.68
N TYR A 143 7.72 -6.08 20.95
CA TYR A 143 6.69 -5.78 21.96
C TYR A 143 5.92 -4.50 21.61
N GLU A 144 6.64 -3.43 21.24
CA GLU A 144 6.01 -2.17 20.79
C GLU A 144 5.06 -2.39 19.62
N LEU A 145 5.45 -3.20 18.63
CA LEU A 145 4.63 -3.51 17.46
C LEU A 145 3.35 -4.26 17.82
N ILE A 146 3.42 -5.22 18.71
CA ILE A 146 2.25 -5.96 19.21
C ILE A 146 1.26 -5.01 19.91
N GLU A 147 1.78 -4.12 20.76
CA GLU A 147 0.97 -3.10 21.43
C GLU A 147 0.34 -2.12 20.43
N GLN A 148 1.12 -1.59 19.48
CA GLN A 148 0.66 -0.65 18.44
C GLN A 148 -0.51 -1.18 17.61
N VAL A 149 -0.55 -2.50 17.35
CA VAL A 149 -1.67 -3.10 16.59
C VAL A 149 -2.79 -3.65 17.49
N GLY A 150 -2.71 -3.41 18.81
CA GLY A 150 -3.74 -3.81 19.78
C GLY A 150 -3.90 -5.32 19.90
N LEU A 151 -2.79 -6.07 19.85
CA LEU A 151 -2.78 -7.52 20.09
C LEU A 151 -2.25 -7.82 21.50
N PRO A 152 -2.78 -8.86 22.19
CA PRO A 152 -2.21 -9.30 23.46
C PRO A 152 -0.85 -9.98 23.25
N VAL A 153 0.08 -9.81 24.18
CA VAL A 153 1.42 -10.41 24.14
C VAL A 153 1.39 -11.93 23.97
N SER A 154 0.34 -12.59 24.48
CA SER A 154 0.15 -14.03 24.37
C SER A 154 0.07 -14.59 22.94
N VAL A 155 -0.14 -13.72 21.92
CA VAL A 155 -0.13 -14.18 20.51
C VAL A 155 1.28 -14.33 19.94
N MET A 156 2.32 -13.89 20.63
CA MET A 156 3.68 -13.87 20.09
C MET A 156 4.20 -15.26 19.72
N ASP A 157 3.85 -16.28 20.49
CA ASP A 157 4.25 -17.66 20.23
C ASP A 157 3.33 -18.40 19.24
N ALA A 158 2.19 -17.77 18.88
CA ALA A 158 1.24 -18.39 17.97
C ALA A 158 1.75 -18.43 16.52
N LEU A 159 1.35 -19.48 15.81
CA LEU A 159 1.52 -19.57 14.36
C LEU A 159 0.34 -18.89 13.64
N PRO A 160 0.52 -18.39 12.39
CA PRO A 160 -0.55 -17.72 11.65
C PRO A 160 -1.85 -18.53 11.54
N GLY A 161 -1.78 -19.86 11.45
CA GLY A 161 -2.94 -20.73 11.39
C GLY A 161 -3.79 -20.77 12.67
N GLN A 162 -3.26 -20.31 13.79
CA GLN A 162 -3.94 -20.27 15.09
C GLN A 162 -4.64 -18.91 15.35
N LEU A 163 -4.46 -17.95 14.44
CA LEU A 163 -5.00 -16.60 14.56
C LEU A 163 -6.31 -16.45 13.77
N SER A 164 -7.20 -15.58 14.23
CA SER A 164 -8.34 -15.11 13.43
C SER A 164 -7.89 -14.29 12.22
N GLY A 165 -8.78 -14.07 11.22
CA GLY A 165 -8.48 -13.24 10.05
C GLY A 165 -8.03 -11.82 10.42
N GLY A 166 -8.74 -11.19 11.36
CA GLY A 166 -8.38 -9.86 11.85
C GLY A 166 -7.07 -9.83 12.62
N GLN A 167 -6.76 -10.87 13.41
CA GLN A 167 -5.47 -10.96 14.08
C GLN A 167 -4.32 -11.15 13.09
N ARG A 168 -4.48 -12.01 12.07
CA ARG A 168 -3.48 -12.14 10.99
C ARG A 168 -3.24 -10.81 10.28
N GLN A 169 -4.30 -10.05 10.00
CA GLN A 169 -4.17 -8.74 9.37
C GLN A 169 -3.41 -7.75 10.25
N ARG A 170 -3.67 -7.72 11.55
CA ARG A 170 -2.92 -6.90 12.52
C ARG A 170 -1.45 -7.30 12.57
N VAL A 171 -1.12 -8.59 12.54
CA VAL A 171 0.27 -9.07 12.45
C VAL A 171 0.93 -8.65 11.14
N ALA A 172 0.23 -8.71 10.01
CA ALA A 172 0.76 -8.25 8.73
C ALA A 172 1.04 -6.73 8.73
N ILE A 173 0.17 -5.94 9.35
CA ILE A 173 0.39 -4.49 9.57
C ILE A 173 1.59 -4.27 10.49
N ALA A 174 1.67 -4.95 11.63
CA ALA A 174 2.80 -4.85 12.56
C ALA A 174 4.13 -5.18 11.87
N ARG A 175 4.15 -6.24 11.06
CA ARG A 175 5.32 -6.62 10.27
C ARG A 175 5.72 -5.54 9.27
N ALA A 176 4.76 -4.90 8.61
CA ALA A 176 5.05 -3.78 7.71
C ALA A 176 5.67 -2.58 8.46
N LEU A 177 5.35 -2.40 9.74
CA LEU A 177 5.89 -1.34 10.59
C LEU A 177 7.25 -1.65 11.22
N SER A 178 7.75 -2.90 11.10
CA SER A 178 8.99 -3.35 11.78
C SER A 178 10.21 -2.49 11.46
N LEU A 179 10.31 -1.99 10.24
CA LEU A 179 11.42 -1.17 9.76
C LEU A 179 11.22 0.32 9.96
N GLN A 180 10.12 0.75 10.62
CA GLN A 180 9.73 2.16 10.75
C GLN A 180 9.71 2.88 9.39
N PRO A 181 8.89 2.41 8.42
CA PRO A 181 8.85 3.00 7.10
C PRO A 181 8.25 4.41 7.12
N ASP A 182 8.61 5.24 6.13
CA ASP A 182 7.97 6.54 5.93
C ASP A 182 6.60 6.41 5.26
N ALA A 183 6.38 5.32 4.52
CA ALA A 183 5.12 5.06 3.82
C ALA A 183 4.71 3.58 3.82
N ILE A 184 3.41 3.34 3.79
CA ILE A 184 2.81 2.01 3.60
C ILE A 184 1.97 2.02 2.32
N ILE A 185 2.13 0.97 1.51
CA ILE A 185 1.19 0.64 0.45
C ILE A 185 0.27 -0.48 0.96
N ALA A 186 -1.00 -0.16 1.17
CA ALA A 186 -2.03 -1.08 1.60
C ALA A 186 -2.85 -1.52 0.38
N ASP A 187 -2.55 -2.69 -0.18
CA ASP A 187 -3.23 -3.23 -1.37
C ASP A 187 -4.38 -4.14 -0.92
N GLU A 188 -5.60 -3.61 -1.01
CA GLU A 188 -6.86 -4.24 -0.58
C GLU A 188 -6.81 -4.86 0.84
N PRO A 189 -6.33 -4.14 1.86
CA PRO A 189 -5.98 -4.72 3.16
C PRO A 189 -7.18 -5.24 3.96
N THR A 190 -8.39 -5.01 3.49
CA THR A 190 -9.63 -5.36 4.20
C THR A 190 -10.60 -6.19 3.37
N SER A 191 -10.26 -6.57 2.13
CA SER A 191 -11.17 -7.25 1.20
C SER A 191 -11.62 -8.64 1.66
N ALA A 192 -10.76 -9.35 2.39
CA ALA A 192 -11.03 -10.71 2.91
C ALA A 192 -11.66 -10.73 4.32
N LEU A 193 -12.01 -9.55 4.88
CA LEU A 193 -12.51 -9.41 6.24
C LEU A 193 -14.02 -9.12 6.26
N ASP A 194 -14.70 -9.60 7.32
CA ASP A 194 -16.08 -9.21 7.60
C ASP A 194 -16.20 -7.71 7.91
N VAL A 195 -17.42 -7.16 7.85
CA VAL A 195 -17.69 -5.73 7.96
C VAL A 195 -17.20 -5.15 9.28
N SER A 196 -17.37 -5.87 10.39
CA SER A 196 -17.00 -5.37 11.73
C SER A 196 -15.48 -5.31 11.91
N VAL A 197 -14.77 -6.34 11.46
CA VAL A 197 -13.30 -6.39 11.52
C VAL A 197 -12.69 -5.41 10.52
N ARG A 198 -13.32 -5.21 9.34
CA ARG A 198 -12.90 -4.20 8.36
C ARG A 198 -12.82 -2.80 8.98
N ALA A 199 -13.90 -2.38 9.67
CA ALA A 199 -13.93 -1.08 10.35
C ALA A 199 -12.81 -0.93 11.39
N GLN A 200 -12.54 -1.99 12.17
CA GLN A 200 -11.45 -1.99 13.15
C GLN A 200 -10.06 -1.85 12.51
N ILE A 201 -9.82 -2.49 11.36
CA ILE A 201 -8.55 -2.38 10.63
C ILE A 201 -8.38 -1.01 10.00
N LEU A 202 -9.46 -0.41 9.47
CA LEU A 202 -9.41 0.95 8.92
C LEU A 202 -9.08 1.97 10.02
N ASN A 203 -9.74 1.89 11.17
CA ASN A 203 -9.45 2.75 12.31
C ASN A 203 -8.00 2.59 12.78
N LEU A 204 -7.52 1.34 12.90
CA LEU A 204 -6.12 1.07 13.25
C LEU A 204 -5.14 1.74 12.27
N LEU A 205 -5.40 1.64 10.96
CA LEU A 205 -4.53 2.28 9.95
C LEU A 205 -4.55 3.81 10.06
N MET A 206 -5.71 4.41 10.38
CA MET A 206 -5.84 5.86 10.60
C MET A 206 -5.10 6.31 11.86
N ASP A 207 -5.22 5.56 12.95
CA ASP A 207 -4.51 5.84 14.21
C ASP A 207 -2.99 5.74 13.99
N LEU A 208 -2.51 4.66 13.36
CA LEU A 208 -1.09 4.48 13.03
C LEU A 208 -0.56 5.59 12.12
N LYS A 209 -1.34 6.02 11.11
CA LYS A 209 -1.00 7.17 10.27
C LYS A 209 -0.75 8.41 11.12
N LYS A 210 -1.68 8.74 12.01
CA LYS A 210 -1.64 9.91 12.87
C LYS A 210 -0.48 9.85 13.85
N ASP A 211 -0.33 8.72 14.55
CA ASP A 211 0.63 8.58 15.65
C ASP A 211 2.07 8.47 15.17
N LEU A 212 2.29 7.88 13.99
CA LEU A 212 3.61 7.65 13.42
C LEU A 212 3.96 8.63 12.28
N GLY A 213 3.05 9.51 11.89
CA GLY A 213 3.27 10.43 10.76
C GLY A 213 3.40 9.72 9.40
N LEU A 214 2.83 8.53 9.26
CA LEU A 214 2.97 7.69 8.06
C LEU A 214 2.25 8.29 6.86
N ALA A 215 2.90 8.22 5.70
CA ALA A 215 2.21 8.35 4.43
C ALA A 215 1.60 7.00 4.02
N MET A 216 0.51 7.03 3.24
CA MET A 216 -0.15 5.80 2.82
C MET A 216 -0.66 5.88 1.37
N VAL A 217 -0.50 4.78 0.63
CA VAL A 217 -1.29 4.53 -0.58
C VAL A 217 -2.27 3.41 -0.26
N PHE A 218 -3.54 3.77 -0.19
CA PHE A 218 -4.62 2.82 0.11
C PHE A 218 -5.31 2.40 -1.18
N ILE A 219 -5.16 1.15 -1.57
CA ILE A 219 -5.74 0.59 -2.79
C ILE A 219 -6.98 -0.21 -2.42
N SER A 220 -8.10 0.10 -3.06
CA SER A 220 -9.34 -0.66 -2.93
C SER A 220 -10.19 -0.55 -4.20
N HIS A 221 -11.07 -1.51 -4.40
CA HIS A 221 -12.16 -1.41 -5.37
C HIS A 221 -13.42 -0.79 -4.73
N ASP A 222 -13.46 -0.68 -3.40
CA ASP A 222 -14.57 -0.06 -2.65
C ASP A 222 -14.27 1.44 -2.45
N ILE A 223 -14.94 2.27 -3.26
CA ILE A 223 -14.76 3.72 -3.24
C ILE A 223 -15.21 4.36 -1.91
N GLN A 224 -16.17 3.76 -1.19
CA GLN A 224 -16.63 4.28 0.11
C GLN A 224 -15.54 4.11 1.17
N THR A 225 -14.88 2.95 1.20
CA THR A 225 -13.72 2.72 2.07
C THR A 225 -12.59 3.70 1.76
N VAL A 226 -12.31 3.94 0.47
CA VAL A 226 -11.28 4.90 0.04
C VAL A 226 -11.62 6.32 0.50
N ARG A 227 -12.90 6.75 0.39
CA ARG A 227 -13.36 8.05 0.89
C ARG A 227 -13.05 8.23 2.38
N TYR A 228 -13.27 7.18 3.16
CA TYR A 228 -13.14 7.24 4.62
C TYR A 228 -11.69 7.48 5.08
N ILE A 229 -10.71 6.88 4.38
CA ILE A 229 -9.32 6.86 4.85
C ILE A 229 -8.42 7.87 4.12
N SER A 230 -8.82 8.39 2.95
CA SER A 230 -7.94 9.12 2.04
C SER A 230 -8.10 10.63 2.14
N ASP A 231 -6.98 11.34 2.06
CA ASP A 231 -6.95 12.81 1.90
C ASP A 231 -7.21 13.18 0.43
N ARG A 232 -6.61 12.42 -0.50
CA ARG A 232 -6.71 12.59 -1.95
C ARG A 232 -7.02 11.26 -2.60
N ILE A 233 -7.81 11.28 -3.66
CA ILE A 233 -8.21 10.08 -4.41
C ILE A 233 -7.76 10.21 -5.85
N ILE A 234 -7.24 9.10 -6.37
CA ILE A 234 -6.92 8.91 -7.79
C ILE A 234 -7.80 7.77 -8.30
N VAL A 235 -8.65 8.08 -9.27
CA VAL A 235 -9.51 7.11 -9.95
C VAL A 235 -8.78 6.58 -11.17
N MET A 236 -8.61 5.26 -11.26
CA MET A 236 -7.93 4.60 -12.37
C MET A 236 -8.90 3.85 -13.27
N ASN A 237 -8.76 4.04 -14.57
CA ASN A 237 -9.49 3.28 -15.58
C ASN A 237 -8.56 2.91 -16.76
N GLY A 238 -8.59 1.65 -17.17
CA GLY A 238 -7.86 1.16 -18.35
C GLY A 238 -6.36 1.46 -18.38
N GLY A 239 -5.70 1.49 -17.20
CA GLY A 239 -4.27 1.77 -17.04
C GLY A 239 -3.92 3.25 -16.92
N ARG A 240 -4.89 4.15 -16.76
CA ARG A 240 -4.69 5.60 -16.65
C ARG A 240 -5.40 6.17 -15.43
N PRO A 241 -4.86 7.19 -14.77
CA PRO A 241 -5.64 8.05 -13.90
C PRO A 241 -6.62 8.84 -14.78
N VAL A 242 -7.91 8.80 -14.43
CA VAL A 242 -8.99 9.52 -15.16
C VAL A 242 -9.50 10.70 -14.35
N GLU A 243 -9.40 10.62 -13.03
CA GLU A 243 -9.72 11.72 -12.14
C GLU A 243 -8.84 11.72 -10.91
N GLU A 244 -8.49 12.91 -10.43
CA GLU A 244 -7.72 13.15 -9.22
C GLU A 244 -8.25 14.39 -8.50
N GLY A 245 -8.36 14.30 -7.17
CA GLY A 245 -8.80 15.41 -6.33
C GLY A 245 -8.81 15.04 -4.86
N THR A 246 -9.20 15.98 -3.99
CA THR A 246 -9.49 15.64 -2.60
C THR A 246 -10.64 14.64 -2.54
N ALA A 247 -10.72 13.85 -1.46
CA ALA A 247 -11.81 12.91 -1.29
C ALA A 247 -13.18 13.61 -1.43
N GLU A 248 -13.31 14.81 -0.87
CA GLU A 248 -14.52 15.61 -0.97
C GLU A 248 -14.84 16.03 -2.41
N GLN A 249 -13.86 16.48 -3.19
CA GLN A 249 -14.03 16.89 -4.59
C GLN A 249 -14.48 15.74 -5.46
N VAL A 250 -13.83 14.57 -5.37
CA VAL A 250 -14.14 13.40 -6.19
C VAL A 250 -15.55 12.87 -5.87
N PHE A 251 -15.99 12.93 -4.60
CA PHE A 251 -17.30 12.43 -4.20
C PHE A 251 -18.44 13.41 -4.48
N ASN A 252 -18.25 14.70 -4.18
CA ASN A 252 -19.32 15.68 -4.26
C ASN A 252 -19.43 16.33 -5.66
N ASN A 253 -18.35 16.34 -6.44
CA ASN A 253 -18.30 16.96 -7.75
C ASN A 253 -17.45 16.16 -8.76
N PRO A 254 -17.80 14.88 -9.03
CA PRO A 254 -17.07 14.05 -9.97
C PRO A 254 -17.14 14.63 -11.38
N ARG A 255 -16.00 14.70 -12.06
CA ARG A 255 -15.88 15.28 -13.41
C ARG A 255 -15.93 14.21 -14.49
N ASP A 256 -15.19 13.11 -14.28
CA ASP A 256 -15.10 12.01 -15.24
C ASP A 256 -16.33 11.11 -15.21
N GLU A 257 -16.81 10.69 -16.37
CA GLU A 257 -18.01 9.84 -16.49
C GLU A 257 -17.83 8.46 -15.82
N TYR A 258 -16.62 7.92 -15.88
CA TYR A 258 -16.32 6.66 -15.20
C TYR A 258 -16.37 6.82 -13.67
N THR A 259 -15.88 7.93 -13.14
CA THR A 259 -16.00 8.26 -11.71
C THR A 259 -17.45 8.35 -11.27
N LYS A 260 -18.31 9.00 -12.06
CA LYS A 260 -19.76 9.08 -11.79
C LYS A 260 -20.41 7.70 -11.79
N LEU A 261 -20.05 6.86 -12.76
CA LEU A 261 -20.52 5.48 -12.84
C LEU A 261 -20.07 4.63 -11.64
N LEU A 262 -18.81 4.76 -11.25
CA LEU A 262 -18.23 4.05 -10.11
C LEU A 262 -18.91 4.44 -8.78
N LEU A 263 -19.18 5.74 -8.59
CA LEU A 263 -19.93 6.25 -7.43
C LEU A 263 -21.38 5.80 -7.43
N GLY A 264 -22.04 5.78 -8.58
CA GLY A 264 -23.44 5.33 -8.71
C GLY A 264 -23.62 3.82 -8.52
N ALA A 265 -22.60 3.03 -8.79
CA ALA A 265 -22.61 1.57 -8.59
C ALA A 265 -22.27 1.15 -7.16
N ALA A 266 -21.69 2.05 -6.35
CA ALA A 266 -21.29 1.74 -4.98
C ALA A 266 -22.54 1.64 -4.06
N PRO A 267 -22.79 0.48 -3.43
CA PRO A 267 -23.88 0.36 -2.46
C PRO A 267 -23.64 1.29 -1.29
N SER A 268 -24.63 2.09 -0.90
CA SER A 268 -24.61 2.98 0.26
C SER A 268 -24.69 2.21 1.59
N LEU A 269 -23.81 1.19 1.79
CA LEU A 269 -23.91 0.28 2.95
C LEU A 269 -23.25 0.80 4.23
N LEU A 270 -22.42 1.85 4.18
CA LEU A 270 -21.74 2.38 5.36
C LEU A 270 -22.32 3.69 5.89
N TYR A 271 -23.19 4.36 5.13
CA TYR A 271 -23.86 5.59 5.54
C TYR A 271 -25.29 5.61 5.02
N PRO A 272 -26.27 5.08 5.79
CA PRO A 272 -27.67 5.09 5.37
C PRO A 272 -28.28 6.47 5.20
N ASP A 273 -27.70 7.54 5.74
CA ASP A 273 -28.30 8.88 5.80
C ASP A 273 -27.29 10.04 5.65
N LEU A 274 -26.69 10.20 4.45
CA LEU A 274 -26.16 11.50 4.04
C LEU A 274 -26.81 11.99 2.74
N GLY A 275 -28.05 11.57 2.49
CA GLY A 275 -28.88 12.02 1.41
C GLY A 275 -30.09 12.77 1.96
N LYS A 276 -29.91 14.01 2.45
CA LYS A 276 -30.92 15.09 2.45
C LYS A 276 -30.23 16.43 2.60
#